data_01a958f551f58e77d37d26ad34537ba4
#
_entry.id   01a958f551f58e77d37d26ad34537ba4
#
_cell.length_a   1.000
_cell.length_b   1.000
_cell.length_c   1.000
_cell.angle_alpha   90.00
_cell.angle_beta   90.00
_cell.angle_gamma   90.00
#
_symmetry.space_group_name_H-M   'P 1'
#
loop_
_entity.id
_entity.type
_entity.pdbx_description
1 polymer ?
#
loop_
_entity_poly.entity_id
_entity_poly.type
_entity_poly.pdbx_seq_one_letter_code
_entity_poly.pdbx_strand_id
1 'polypeptide(L)'
;QPGPFLKMMRADRIGLDFVRTYLTGKGFSGDVPGGVVAFLKSDTSRPLPDVQLLFTAAPLGAWPYMSPFKAPFADGFATRIVAVQPESRGSVKLASSDPVAAPLIHQNFLSSQRDWQSLRAGFRVARNLASQPSMTPFVGAEFFPGPKCESDEEIDEHIRKTSITVHHPAGTCRMGVDAESVVDPELRVRGIAGLRVVDASVMPDLVCGNINAAVIMIAEKAADLIRSRAQQSVAA
;
A
#
# COMPACT_ATOMS: atom_id res chain seq x y z
N GLN A 1 -16.00 -27.56 -3.10
CA GLN A 1 -17.12 -26.94 -2.36
C GLN A 1 -16.83 -25.46 -2.14
N PRO A 2 -17.86 -24.58 -2.16
CA PRO A 2 -17.67 -23.16 -1.89
C PRO A 2 -17.00 -22.93 -0.52
N GLY A 3 -15.96 -22.12 -0.50
CA GLY A 3 -15.23 -21.76 0.72
C GLY A 3 -16.07 -20.94 1.69
N PRO A 4 -15.57 -20.73 2.92
CA PRO A 4 -16.29 -19.97 3.95
C PRO A 4 -16.58 -18.54 3.52
N PHE A 5 -15.64 -17.88 2.84
CA PHE A 5 -15.78 -16.50 2.39
C PHE A 5 -16.94 -16.36 1.40
N LEU A 6 -16.96 -17.19 0.35
CA LEU A 6 -18.04 -17.16 -0.65
C LEU A 6 -19.41 -17.39 0.01
N LYS A 7 -19.51 -18.35 0.95
CA LYS A 7 -20.76 -18.63 1.66
C LYS A 7 -21.26 -17.42 2.46
N MET A 8 -20.38 -16.66 3.08
CA MET A 8 -20.73 -15.47 3.86
C MET A 8 -21.10 -14.27 3.00
N MET A 9 -20.58 -14.18 1.77
CA MET A 9 -20.91 -13.09 0.84
C MET A 9 -22.30 -13.17 0.23
N ARG A 10 -23.11 -14.17 0.58
CA ARG A 10 -24.54 -14.19 0.23
C ARG A 10 -25.27 -13.04 0.93
N ALA A 11 -26.03 -12.24 0.18
CA ALA A 11 -26.54 -10.95 0.63
C ALA A 11 -27.38 -11.02 1.92
N ASP A 12 -28.18 -12.09 2.07
CA ASP A 12 -28.96 -12.33 3.29
C ASP A 12 -28.06 -12.62 4.50
N ARG A 13 -26.97 -13.37 4.31
CA ARG A 13 -26.04 -13.73 5.39
C ARG A 13 -25.19 -12.54 5.80
N ILE A 14 -24.58 -11.84 4.83
CA ILE A 14 -23.76 -10.69 5.13
C ILE A 14 -24.60 -9.55 5.74
N GLY A 15 -25.84 -9.36 5.29
CA GLY A 15 -26.76 -8.37 5.88
C GLY A 15 -27.05 -8.66 7.35
N LEU A 16 -27.38 -9.92 7.69
CA LEU A 16 -27.56 -10.33 9.10
C LEU A 16 -26.26 -10.18 9.91
N ASP A 17 -25.12 -10.50 9.31
CA ASP A 17 -23.83 -10.36 9.98
C ASP A 17 -23.45 -8.91 10.24
N PHE A 18 -23.78 -7.97 9.36
CA PHE A 18 -23.64 -6.53 9.61
C PHE A 18 -24.42 -6.08 10.85
N VAL A 19 -25.68 -6.51 10.97
CA VAL A 19 -26.50 -6.19 12.16
C VAL A 19 -25.85 -6.80 13.41
N ARG A 20 -25.46 -8.06 13.36
CA ARG A 20 -24.76 -8.73 14.47
C ARG A 20 -23.47 -8.00 14.84
N THR A 21 -22.62 -7.69 13.86
CA THR A 21 -21.35 -6.99 14.10
C THR A 21 -21.58 -5.62 14.72
N TYR A 22 -22.56 -4.88 14.23
CA TYR A 22 -22.94 -3.58 14.80
C TYR A 22 -23.38 -3.68 16.27
N LEU A 23 -24.18 -4.69 16.61
CA LEU A 23 -24.71 -4.85 17.97
C LEU A 23 -23.71 -5.46 18.96
N THR A 24 -22.82 -6.33 18.50
CA THR A 24 -21.96 -7.14 19.38
C THR A 24 -20.45 -6.83 19.24
N GLY A 25 -20.06 -6.06 18.25
CA GLY A 25 -18.65 -5.85 17.90
C GLY A 25 -17.96 -7.09 17.30
N LYS A 26 -18.71 -8.16 17.02
CA LYS A 26 -18.15 -9.46 16.56
C LYS A 26 -18.93 -9.99 15.38
N GLY A 27 -18.23 -10.27 14.28
CA GLY A 27 -18.82 -10.83 13.08
C GLY A 27 -17.82 -10.86 11.92
N PHE A 28 -18.17 -11.61 10.88
CA PHE A 28 -17.38 -11.69 9.65
C PHE A 28 -17.18 -10.32 8.98
N SER A 29 -18.20 -9.47 9.00
CA SER A 29 -18.16 -8.12 8.41
C SER A 29 -17.28 -7.13 9.20
N GLY A 30 -16.86 -7.47 10.43
CA GLY A 30 -15.89 -6.71 11.21
C GLY A 30 -14.43 -7.04 10.88
N ASP A 31 -14.19 -8.11 10.15
CA ASP A 31 -12.86 -8.56 9.78
C ASP A 31 -12.58 -8.30 8.29
N VAL A 32 -11.36 -7.91 7.99
CA VAL A 32 -10.88 -7.88 6.61
C VAL A 32 -10.58 -9.32 6.17
N PRO A 33 -11.04 -9.77 4.98
CA PRO A 33 -10.76 -11.12 4.48
C PRO A 33 -9.30 -11.26 4.01
N GLY A 34 -8.39 -10.99 4.88
CA GLY A 34 -6.95 -10.94 4.69
C GLY A 34 -6.29 -10.84 6.05
N GLY A 35 -5.08 -10.35 6.11
CA GLY A 35 -4.35 -10.13 7.37
C GLY A 35 -3.05 -10.90 7.43
N VAL A 36 -2.75 -11.73 6.44
CA VAL A 36 -1.42 -12.30 6.27
C VAL A 36 -0.61 -11.39 5.37
N VAL A 37 0.46 -10.88 5.92
CA VAL A 37 1.40 -9.98 5.22
C VAL A 37 2.79 -10.58 5.35
N ALA A 38 3.53 -10.63 4.25
CA ALA A 38 4.93 -11.04 4.25
C ALA A 38 5.80 -9.92 3.68
N PHE A 39 6.92 -9.64 4.33
CA PHE A 39 7.95 -8.73 3.84
C PHE A 39 9.15 -9.56 3.40
N LEU A 40 9.57 -9.38 2.16
CA LEU A 40 10.56 -10.21 1.50
C LEU A 40 11.63 -9.34 0.85
N LYS A 41 12.81 -9.92 0.67
CA LYS A 41 13.86 -9.36 -0.18
C LYS A 41 13.70 -9.93 -1.58
N SER A 42 13.62 -9.08 -2.59
CA SER A 42 13.60 -9.50 -4.00
C SER A 42 14.91 -10.19 -4.40
N ASP A 43 16.00 -9.82 -3.71
CA ASP A 43 17.33 -10.37 -3.84
C ASP A 43 17.99 -10.47 -2.46
N THR A 44 18.76 -11.53 -2.20
CA THR A 44 19.43 -11.77 -0.92
C THR A 44 20.46 -10.72 -0.55
N SER A 45 21.02 -10.00 -1.53
CA SER A 45 21.96 -8.90 -1.32
C SER A 45 21.32 -7.62 -0.78
N ARG A 46 19.97 -7.52 -0.79
CA ARG A 46 19.27 -6.36 -0.25
C ARG A 46 19.47 -6.23 1.25
N PRO A 47 19.77 -5.03 1.77
CA PRO A 47 19.89 -4.83 3.22
C PRO A 47 18.55 -5.01 3.93
N LEU A 48 17.46 -4.55 3.31
CA LEU A 48 16.10 -4.54 3.87
C LEU A 48 15.11 -5.20 2.90
N PRO A 49 13.94 -5.65 3.38
CA PRO A 49 12.85 -6.09 2.52
C PRO A 49 12.41 -4.96 1.57
N ASP A 50 12.18 -5.28 0.32
CA ASP A 50 11.75 -4.36 -0.73
C ASP A 50 10.46 -4.78 -1.42
N VAL A 51 9.94 -5.96 -1.07
CA VAL A 51 8.66 -6.49 -1.54
C VAL A 51 7.77 -6.86 -0.37
N GLN A 52 6.50 -6.48 -0.45
CA GLN A 52 5.45 -6.92 0.46
C GLN A 52 4.44 -7.78 -0.32
N LEU A 53 4.07 -8.92 0.23
CA LEU A 53 2.94 -9.73 -0.23
C LEU A 53 1.77 -9.53 0.72
N LEU A 54 0.63 -9.14 0.17
CA LEU A 54 -0.64 -9.00 0.90
C LEU A 54 -1.55 -10.15 0.47
N PHE A 55 -1.70 -11.15 1.32
CA PHE A 55 -2.59 -12.26 1.07
C PHE A 55 -4.03 -11.91 1.49
N THR A 56 -4.98 -12.16 0.61
CA THR A 56 -6.40 -11.98 0.85
C THR A 56 -7.13 -13.29 0.58
N ALA A 57 -7.82 -13.83 1.58
CA ALA A 57 -8.60 -15.06 1.45
C ALA A 57 -9.92 -14.85 0.66
N ALA A 58 -9.86 -13.99 -0.35
CA ALA A 58 -10.94 -13.65 -1.25
C ALA A 58 -10.37 -13.24 -2.62
N PRO A 59 -11.08 -13.48 -3.72
CA PRO A 59 -10.69 -12.95 -5.02
C PRO A 59 -10.86 -11.41 -5.03
N LEU A 60 -10.07 -10.72 -5.87
CA LEU A 60 -10.09 -9.25 -5.98
C LEU A 60 -11.45 -8.69 -6.43
N GLY A 61 -12.25 -9.48 -7.13
CA GLY A 61 -13.57 -9.12 -7.63
C GLY A 61 -14.73 -9.66 -6.79
N ALA A 62 -14.54 -9.90 -5.49
CA ALA A 62 -15.61 -10.39 -4.63
C ALA A 62 -16.71 -9.33 -4.41
N TRP A 63 -17.98 -9.77 -4.44
CA TRP A 63 -19.15 -8.92 -4.19
C TRP A 63 -20.27 -9.69 -3.50
N PRO A 64 -21.15 -9.02 -2.76
CA PRO A 64 -22.36 -9.66 -2.25
C PRO A 64 -23.24 -10.19 -3.40
N TYR A 65 -23.70 -11.45 -3.30
CA TYR A 65 -24.53 -12.09 -4.32
C TYR A 65 -25.84 -12.59 -3.71
N MET A 66 -26.87 -12.77 -4.56
CA MET A 66 -28.16 -13.35 -4.20
C MET A 66 -28.77 -14.01 -5.43
N SER A 67 -28.65 -15.31 -5.53
CA SER A 67 -29.31 -16.07 -6.59
C SER A 67 -30.84 -16.00 -6.41
N PRO A 68 -31.65 -15.88 -7.49
CA PRO A 68 -31.22 -15.83 -8.89
C PRO A 68 -30.85 -14.43 -9.43
N PHE A 69 -30.96 -13.36 -8.63
CA PHE A 69 -30.81 -11.97 -9.06
C PHE A 69 -29.36 -11.62 -9.40
N LYS A 70 -28.40 -12.16 -8.64
CA LYS A 70 -26.98 -11.96 -8.85
C LYS A 70 -26.22 -13.25 -8.58
N ALA A 71 -25.51 -13.74 -9.59
CA ALA A 71 -24.71 -14.97 -9.48
C ALA A 71 -23.53 -14.81 -8.50
N PRO A 72 -23.10 -15.91 -7.85
CA PRO A 72 -21.87 -15.90 -7.06
C PRO A 72 -20.66 -15.64 -7.97
N PHE A 73 -19.62 -15.04 -7.39
CA PHE A 73 -18.31 -14.92 -8.02
C PHE A 73 -17.53 -16.23 -7.93
N ALA A 74 -16.47 -16.37 -8.73
CA ALA A 74 -15.55 -17.50 -8.62
C ALA A 74 -14.81 -17.43 -7.29
N ASP A 75 -14.86 -18.52 -6.52
CA ASP A 75 -14.18 -18.59 -5.22
C ASP A 75 -12.67 -18.70 -5.40
N GLY A 76 -11.91 -18.12 -4.47
CA GLY A 76 -10.46 -18.12 -4.54
C GLY A 76 -9.81 -17.16 -3.55
N PHE A 77 -8.51 -17.02 -3.68
CA PHE A 77 -7.71 -16.06 -2.92
C PHE A 77 -6.88 -15.20 -3.87
N ALA A 78 -6.36 -14.11 -3.36
CA ALA A 78 -5.46 -13.23 -4.10
C ALA A 78 -4.21 -12.89 -3.27
N THR A 79 -3.09 -12.74 -3.96
CA THR A 79 -1.86 -12.19 -3.39
C THR A 79 -1.50 -10.92 -4.17
N ARG A 80 -1.53 -9.78 -3.50
CA ARG A 80 -1.04 -8.52 -4.08
C ARG A 80 0.43 -8.36 -3.78
N ILE A 81 1.18 -7.91 -4.77
CA ILE A 81 2.62 -7.70 -4.70
C ILE A 81 2.86 -6.19 -4.67
N VAL A 82 3.55 -5.72 -3.65
CA VAL A 82 3.81 -4.29 -3.43
C VAL A 82 5.32 -4.05 -3.36
N ALA A 83 5.81 -3.12 -4.19
CA ALA A 83 7.16 -2.59 -4.02
C ALA A 83 7.16 -1.58 -2.88
N VAL A 84 7.81 -1.91 -1.75
CA VAL A 84 7.82 -1.05 -0.55
C VAL A 84 9.00 -0.09 -0.51
N GLN A 85 10.01 -0.30 -1.36
CA GLN A 85 11.15 0.60 -1.56
C GLN A 85 11.37 0.92 -3.05
N PRO A 86 10.42 1.58 -3.73
CA PRO A 86 10.60 1.96 -5.13
C PRO A 86 11.71 2.99 -5.27
N GLU A 87 12.50 2.89 -6.35
CA GLU A 87 13.48 3.90 -6.74
C GLU A 87 12.89 4.97 -7.66
N SER A 88 11.81 4.66 -8.35
CA SER A 88 11.10 5.63 -9.20
C SER A 88 10.66 6.83 -8.39
N ARG A 89 10.84 8.03 -8.95
CA ARG A 89 10.44 9.30 -8.31
C ARG A 89 9.54 10.09 -9.24
N GLY A 90 8.47 10.62 -8.66
CA GLY A 90 7.57 11.54 -9.31
C GLY A 90 7.76 12.98 -8.88
N SER A 91 6.81 13.84 -9.22
CA SER A 91 6.83 15.24 -8.81
C SER A 91 5.43 15.80 -8.64
N VAL A 92 5.30 16.78 -7.74
CA VAL A 92 4.12 17.64 -7.59
C VAL A 92 4.57 19.07 -7.85
N LYS A 93 3.92 19.76 -8.80
CA LYS A 93 4.28 21.11 -9.21
C LYS A 93 3.05 22.01 -9.28
N LEU A 94 3.24 23.31 -9.11
CA LEU A 94 2.18 24.27 -9.40
C LEU A 94 1.84 24.29 -10.89
N ALA A 95 0.55 24.32 -11.22
CA ALA A 95 0.09 24.48 -12.60
C ALA A 95 0.17 25.94 -13.05
N SER A 96 -0.04 26.90 -12.13
CA SER A 96 -0.01 28.34 -12.37
C SER A 96 0.18 29.09 -11.04
N SER A 97 0.12 30.41 -11.06
CA SER A 97 0.10 31.26 -9.86
C SER A 97 -1.27 31.34 -9.17
N ASP A 98 -2.30 30.79 -9.79
CA ASP A 98 -3.64 30.68 -9.17
C ASP A 98 -3.62 29.64 -8.04
N PRO A 99 -3.86 30.03 -6.77
CA PRO A 99 -3.80 29.11 -5.61
C PRO A 99 -4.91 28.05 -5.62
N VAL A 100 -5.99 28.20 -6.40
CA VAL A 100 -7.07 27.22 -6.52
C VAL A 100 -6.90 26.27 -7.71
N ALA A 101 -5.90 26.51 -8.57
CA ALA A 101 -5.58 25.61 -9.66
C ALA A 101 -5.06 24.26 -9.12
N ALA A 102 -5.59 23.15 -9.67
CA ALA A 102 -5.12 21.82 -9.29
C ALA A 102 -3.62 21.64 -9.62
N PRO A 103 -2.83 21.03 -8.71
CA PRO A 103 -1.41 20.82 -8.96
C PRO A 103 -1.18 19.82 -10.10
N LEU A 104 -0.04 19.94 -10.77
CA LEU A 104 0.44 18.94 -11.72
C LEU A 104 1.09 17.81 -10.96
N ILE A 105 0.48 16.62 -11.00
CA ILE A 105 0.98 15.42 -10.33
C ILE A 105 1.52 14.47 -11.39
N HIS A 106 2.82 14.22 -11.35
CA HIS A 106 3.50 13.25 -12.22
C HIS A 106 4.02 12.11 -11.35
N GLN A 107 3.35 10.98 -11.35
CA GLN A 107 3.67 9.85 -10.48
C GLN A 107 4.94 9.13 -10.91
N ASN A 108 5.20 9.01 -12.21
CA ASN A 108 6.40 8.42 -12.81
C ASN A 108 6.72 7.00 -12.32
N PHE A 109 5.69 6.17 -12.07
CA PHE A 109 5.86 4.80 -11.62
C PHE A 109 6.69 3.98 -12.62
N LEU A 110 7.43 3.00 -12.11
CA LEU A 110 8.19 2.03 -12.90
C LEU A 110 9.24 2.66 -13.85
N SER A 111 9.73 3.86 -13.52
CA SER A 111 10.81 4.50 -14.29
C SER A 111 12.19 3.91 -13.98
N SER A 112 12.35 3.20 -12.86
CA SER A 112 13.57 2.47 -12.49
C SER A 112 13.48 1.00 -12.88
N GLN A 113 14.55 0.44 -13.46
CA GLN A 113 14.68 -0.99 -13.72
C GLN A 113 14.61 -1.84 -12.45
N ARG A 114 15.00 -1.26 -11.33
CA ARG A 114 14.98 -1.94 -10.04
C ARG A 114 13.56 -2.23 -9.55
N ASP A 115 12.62 -1.33 -9.81
CA ASP A 115 11.22 -1.53 -9.44
C ASP A 115 10.63 -2.72 -10.20
N TRP A 116 10.96 -2.85 -11.50
CA TRP A 116 10.59 -4.01 -12.30
C TRP A 116 11.17 -5.31 -11.76
N GLN A 117 12.46 -5.33 -11.44
CA GLN A 117 13.12 -6.51 -10.87
C GLN A 117 12.48 -6.95 -9.56
N SER A 118 12.19 -6.00 -8.65
CA SER A 118 11.54 -6.28 -7.38
C SER A 118 10.14 -6.85 -7.56
N LEU A 119 9.33 -6.28 -8.46
CA LEU A 119 7.98 -6.76 -8.74
C LEU A 119 7.96 -8.12 -9.42
N ARG A 120 8.86 -8.38 -10.40
CA ARG A 120 9.02 -9.71 -11.02
C ARG A 120 9.41 -10.77 -9.98
N ALA A 121 10.37 -10.44 -9.12
CA ALA A 121 10.78 -11.36 -8.05
C ALA A 121 9.62 -11.66 -7.11
N GLY A 122 8.88 -10.65 -6.67
CA GLY A 122 7.69 -10.80 -5.85
C GLY A 122 6.61 -11.66 -6.53
N PHE A 123 6.41 -11.48 -7.83
CA PHE A 123 5.48 -12.28 -8.63
C PHE A 123 5.86 -13.77 -8.63
N ARG A 124 7.15 -14.07 -8.87
CA ARG A 124 7.64 -15.45 -8.85
C ARG A 124 7.54 -16.09 -7.46
N VAL A 125 7.84 -15.32 -6.42
CA VAL A 125 7.68 -15.80 -5.04
C VAL A 125 6.21 -16.10 -4.72
N ALA A 126 5.27 -15.25 -5.12
CA ALA A 126 3.84 -15.48 -4.91
C ALA A 126 3.36 -16.79 -5.58
N ARG A 127 3.80 -17.07 -6.82
CA ARG A 127 3.52 -18.33 -7.51
C ARG A 127 4.18 -19.52 -6.82
N ASN A 128 5.43 -19.39 -6.40
CA ASN A 128 6.12 -20.45 -5.65
C ASN A 128 5.40 -20.77 -4.34
N LEU A 129 4.92 -19.76 -3.61
CA LEU A 129 4.11 -19.98 -2.40
C LEU A 129 2.81 -20.75 -2.72
N ALA A 130 2.11 -20.38 -3.78
CA ALA A 130 0.90 -21.09 -4.21
C ALA A 130 1.17 -22.55 -4.62
N SER A 131 2.35 -22.86 -5.14
CA SER A 131 2.73 -24.22 -5.56
C SER A 131 3.22 -25.13 -4.43
N GLN A 132 3.34 -24.65 -3.20
CA GLN A 132 3.80 -25.46 -2.07
C GLN A 132 2.81 -26.56 -1.72
N PRO A 133 3.27 -27.76 -1.28
CA PRO A 133 2.39 -28.88 -0.95
C PRO A 133 1.29 -28.56 0.06
N SER A 134 1.59 -27.69 1.03
CA SER A 134 0.63 -27.21 2.03
C SER A 134 -0.52 -26.40 1.44
N MET A 135 -0.31 -25.78 0.28
CA MET A 135 -1.33 -24.98 -0.43
C MET A 135 -2.19 -25.80 -1.37
N THR A 136 -1.77 -27.00 -1.76
CA THR A 136 -2.47 -27.88 -2.73
C THR A 136 -3.97 -28.07 -2.44
N PRO A 137 -4.43 -28.23 -1.18
CA PRO A 137 -5.85 -28.36 -0.90
C PRO A 137 -6.69 -27.11 -1.17
N PHE A 138 -6.04 -25.94 -1.30
CA PHE A 138 -6.68 -24.62 -1.43
C PHE A 138 -6.50 -23.98 -2.80
N VAL A 139 -5.57 -24.50 -3.63
CA VAL A 139 -5.21 -23.94 -4.92
C VAL A 139 -5.94 -24.68 -6.03
N GLY A 140 -6.61 -23.94 -6.89
CA GLY A 140 -7.15 -24.39 -8.16
C GLY A 140 -6.42 -23.78 -9.34
N ALA A 141 -7.16 -23.40 -10.37
CA ALA A 141 -6.60 -22.69 -11.52
C ALA A 141 -6.23 -21.25 -11.15
N GLU A 142 -5.10 -20.78 -11.66
CA GLU A 142 -4.73 -19.35 -11.58
C GLU A 142 -5.66 -18.55 -12.50
N PHE A 143 -6.46 -17.66 -11.91
CA PHE A 143 -7.41 -16.83 -12.67
C PHE A 143 -6.71 -15.65 -13.35
N PHE A 144 -5.72 -15.06 -12.65
CA PHE A 144 -5.09 -13.84 -13.11
C PHE A 144 -3.65 -13.73 -12.61
N PRO A 145 -2.67 -13.49 -13.50
CA PRO A 145 -2.78 -13.29 -14.95
C PRO A 145 -3.05 -14.57 -15.75
N GLY A 146 -3.00 -15.73 -15.12
CA GLY A 146 -3.14 -17.02 -15.74
C GLY A 146 -1.80 -17.71 -16.04
N PRO A 147 -1.81 -19.04 -16.24
CA PRO A 147 -0.60 -19.85 -16.29
C PRO A 147 0.33 -19.56 -17.49
N LYS A 148 -0.15 -18.85 -18.51
CA LYS A 148 0.65 -18.51 -19.70
C LYS A 148 1.60 -17.33 -19.50
N CYS A 149 1.46 -16.56 -18.42
CA CYS A 149 2.31 -15.42 -18.11
C CYS A 149 3.59 -15.93 -17.40
N GLU A 150 4.64 -16.29 -18.14
CA GLU A 150 5.85 -16.93 -17.62
C GLU A 150 7.12 -16.10 -17.84
N SER A 151 7.29 -15.51 -19.04
CA SER A 151 8.47 -14.73 -19.39
C SER A 151 8.52 -13.39 -18.66
N ASP A 152 9.70 -12.78 -18.60
CA ASP A 152 9.85 -11.43 -18.02
C ASP A 152 9.01 -10.40 -18.76
N GLU A 153 8.92 -10.50 -20.07
CA GLU A 153 8.14 -9.59 -20.92
C GLU A 153 6.64 -9.71 -20.65
N GLU A 154 6.13 -10.93 -20.45
CA GLU A 154 4.73 -11.18 -20.14
C GLU A 154 4.38 -10.70 -18.73
N ILE A 155 5.27 -10.92 -17.76
CA ILE A 155 5.14 -10.42 -16.39
C ILE A 155 5.17 -8.88 -16.39
N ASP A 156 6.07 -8.25 -17.14
CA ASP A 156 6.14 -6.79 -17.26
C ASP A 156 4.88 -6.20 -17.89
N GLU A 157 4.34 -6.85 -18.91
CA GLU A 157 3.10 -6.42 -19.53
C GLU A 157 1.92 -6.53 -18.55
N HIS A 158 1.89 -7.59 -17.75
CA HIS A 158 0.93 -7.75 -16.66
C HIS A 158 1.10 -6.64 -15.61
N ILE A 159 2.31 -6.41 -15.12
CA ILE A 159 2.64 -5.34 -14.16
C ILE A 159 2.18 -3.98 -14.72
N ARG A 160 2.53 -3.67 -15.97
CA ARG A 160 2.16 -2.40 -16.61
C ARG A 160 0.65 -2.15 -16.65
N LYS A 161 -0.11 -3.19 -16.92
CA LYS A 161 -1.58 -3.12 -17.02
C LYS A 161 -2.30 -3.04 -15.67
N THR A 162 -1.68 -3.56 -14.61
CA THR A 162 -2.37 -3.80 -13.35
C THR A 162 -1.82 -3.04 -12.15
N SER A 163 -0.62 -2.44 -12.30
CA SER A 163 -0.04 -1.65 -11.22
C SER A 163 -0.85 -0.40 -10.92
N ILE A 164 -1.12 -0.23 -9.64
CA ILE A 164 -1.80 0.94 -9.08
C ILE A 164 -1.01 1.47 -7.89
N THR A 165 -1.30 2.69 -7.48
CA THR A 165 -0.79 3.21 -6.21
C THR A 165 -1.37 2.43 -5.03
N VAL A 166 -0.57 2.22 -3.99
CA VAL A 166 -1.03 1.71 -2.69
C VAL A 166 -1.36 2.84 -1.70
N HIS A 167 -1.51 4.08 -2.23
CA HIS A 167 -1.89 5.28 -1.47
C HIS A 167 -0.89 5.66 -0.37
N HIS A 168 0.39 5.45 -0.61
CA HIS A 168 1.49 5.84 0.28
C HIS A 168 2.43 6.88 -0.35
N PRO A 169 1.93 8.03 -0.89
CA PRO A 169 2.82 9.08 -1.40
C PRO A 169 3.57 9.74 -0.25
N ALA A 170 4.86 10.02 -0.46
CA ALA A 170 5.72 10.65 0.53
C ALA A 170 6.84 11.44 -0.16
N GLY A 171 7.58 12.28 0.58
CA GLY A 171 8.85 12.85 0.14
C GLY A 171 8.77 14.14 -0.67
N THR A 172 7.59 14.71 -0.95
CA THR A 172 7.46 15.95 -1.75
C THR A 172 7.95 17.20 -1.00
N CYS A 173 8.06 17.14 0.34
CA CYS A 173 8.65 18.17 1.20
C CYS A 173 9.76 17.57 2.09
N ARG A 174 10.63 16.72 1.52
CA ARG A 174 11.56 15.90 2.29
C ARG A 174 12.38 16.70 3.29
N MET A 175 12.58 16.15 4.47
CA MET A 175 13.47 16.69 5.47
C MET A 175 14.93 16.35 5.15
N GLY A 176 15.84 17.20 5.58
CA GLY A 176 17.27 16.96 5.45
C GLY A 176 18.13 18.12 5.91
N VAL A 177 19.45 17.92 5.84
CA VAL A 177 20.45 18.95 6.17
C VAL A 177 21.07 19.59 4.94
N ASP A 178 20.82 18.99 3.76
CA ASP A 178 21.30 19.49 2.49
C ASP A 178 20.45 20.65 1.93
N ALA A 179 20.97 21.37 0.94
CA ALA A 179 20.32 22.54 0.34
C ALA A 179 19.04 22.19 -0.44
N GLU A 180 18.89 20.95 -0.91
CA GLU A 180 17.74 20.48 -1.68
C GLU A 180 16.58 20.04 -0.79
N SER A 181 16.78 19.94 0.53
CA SER A 181 15.71 19.59 1.45
C SER A 181 14.75 20.77 1.65
N VAL A 182 13.44 20.50 1.61
CA VAL A 182 12.39 21.52 1.78
C VAL A 182 12.26 21.94 3.25
N VAL A 183 12.37 20.99 4.17
CA VAL A 183 12.35 21.26 5.60
C VAL A 183 13.62 20.75 6.27
N ASP A 184 13.99 21.38 7.39
CA ASP A 184 15.08 20.91 8.23
C ASP A 184 14.65 19.72 9.14
N PRO A 185 15.56 19.12 9.92
CA PRO A 185 15.21 18.03 10.85
C PRO A 185 14.21 18.38 11.94
N GLU A 186 13.95 19.68 12.18
CA GLU A 186 12.90 20.18 13.06
C GLU A 186 11.58 20.48 12.31
N LEU A 187 11.50 20.06 11.03
CA LEU A 187 10.34 20.19 10.14
C LEU A 187 9.98 21.64 9.79
N ARG A 188 10.93 22.58 9.94
CA ARG A 188 10.75 23.98 9.57
C ARG A 188 11.05 24.17 8.09
N VAL A 189 10.19 24.90 7.38
CA VAL A 189 10.39 25.24 5.97
C VAL A 189 11.60 26.16 5.83
N ARG A 190 12.53 25.78 4.95
CA ARG A 190 13.72 26.60 4.69
C ARG A 190 13.35 27.92 4.01
N GLY A 191 13.92 29.01 4.48
CA GLY A 191 13.69 30.34 3.91
C GLY A 191 12.37 31.01 4.34
N ILE A 192 11.50 30.35 5.09
CA ILE A 192 10.23 30.91 5.58
C ILE A 192 10.15 30.76 7.10
N ALA A 193 10.16 31.89 7.81
CA ALA A 193 10.02 31.86 9.27
C ALA A 193 8.61 31.48 9.71
N GLY A 194 8.51 30.70 10.80
CA GLY A 194 7.24 30.37 11.43
C GLY A 194 6.41 29.28 10.72
N LEU A 195 6.89 28.68 9.64
CA LEU A 195 6.19 27.64 8.87
C LEU A 195 6.83 26.27 9.07
N ARG A 196 6.00 25.23 9.22
CA ARG A 196 6.40 23.82 9.26
C ARG A 196 5.53 22.99 8.32
N VAL A 197 6.07 21.86 7.88
CA VAL A 197 5.31 20.77 7.22
C VAL A 197 5.39 19.56 8.14
N VAL A 198 4.24 18.92 8.41
CA VAL A 198 4.13 17.79 9.36
C VAL A 198 3.18 16.74 8.80
N ASP A 199 3.63 16.00 7.82
CA ASP A 199 2.91 14.88 7.21
C ASP A 199 3.90 13.93 6.51
N ALA A 200 3.39 12.95 5.75
CA ALA A 200 4.22 11.99 5.03
C ALA A 200 5.18 12.63 4.01
N SER A 201 4.89 13.85 3.54
CA SER A 201 5.74 14.53 2.55
C SER A 201 7.15 14.86 3.07
N VAL A 202 7.33 14.93 4.40
CA VAL A 202 8.63 15.21 4.99
C VAL A 202 9.59 14.01 5.03
N MET A 203 9.11 12.80 4.77
CA MET A 203 9.95 11.60 4.73
C MET A 203 11.02 11.74 3.66
N PRO A 204 12.33 11.56 3.98
CA PRO A 204 13.39 11.60 2.98
C PRO A 204 13.32 10.40 2.03
N ASP A 205 12.81 9.26 2.52
CA ASP A 205 12.53 8.06 1.74
C ASP A 205 11.37 7.27 2.37
N LEU A 206 10.78 6.33 1.62
CA LEU A 206 9.74 5.46 2.13
C LEU A 206 10.31 4.43 3.13
N VAL A 207 9.58 4.20 4.21
CA VAL A 207 9.86 3.07 5.11
C VAL A 207 9.55 1.75 4.43
N CYS A 208 10.21 0.66 4.86
CA CYS A 208 10.00 -0.69 4.30
C CYS A 208 8.65 -1.30 4.74
N GLY A 209 7.55 -0.58 4.54
CA GLY A 209 6.22 -1.03 4.95
C GLY A 209 5.16 0.05 4.83
N ASN A 210 4.02 -0.18 5.49
CA ASN A 210 2.92 0.78 5.52
C ASN A 210 3.32 2.02 6.33
N ILE A 211 3.05 3.21 5.78
CA ILE A 211 3.57 4.48 6.31
C ILE A 211 2.80 5.04 7.51
N ASN A 212 1.61 4.53 7.83
CA ASN A 212 0.73 5.14 8.83
C ASN A 212 1.40 5.29 10.21
N ALA A 213 2.07 4.26 10.71
CA ALA A 213 2.76 4.34 12.00
C ALA A 213 3.90 5.37 12.00
N ALA A 214 4.64 5.47 10.89
CA ALA A 214 5.69 6.47 10.71
C ALA A 214 5.12 7.89 10.67
N VAL A 215 3.96 8.09 10.01
CA VAL A 215 3.27 9.39 9.97
C VAL A 215 2.80 9.81 11.35
N ILE A 216 2.23 8.90 12.13
CA ILE A 216 1.83 9.18 13.52
C ILE A 216 3.06 9.56 14.36
N MET A 217 4.15 8.82 14.25
CA MET A 217 5.40 9.13 14.96
C MET A 217 5.95 10.51 14.58
N ILE A 218 5.93 10.88 13.30
CA ILE A 218 6.34 12.21 12.82
C ILE A 218 5.45 13.28 13.45
N ALA A 219 4.15 13.09 13.50
CA ALA A 219 3.18 14.04 14.07
C ALA A 219 3.40 14.24 15.58
N GLU A 220 3.57 13.15 16.34
CA GLU A 220 3.85 13.21 17.78
C GLU A 220 5.17 13.93 18.07
N LYS A 221 6.23 13.60 17.32
CA LYS A 221 7.53 14.28 17.46
C LYS A 221 7.45 15.76 17.12
N ALA A 222 6.70 16.12 16.08
CA ALA A 222 6.50 17.53 15.71
C ALA A 222 5.74 18.30 16.79
N ALA A 223 4.72 17.69 17.41
CA ALA A 223 3.98 18.29 18.51
C ALA A 223 4.90 18.61 19.69
N ASP A 224 5.84 17.73 20.04
CA ASP A 224 6.83 17.98 21.08
C ASP A 224 7.78 19.11 20.72
N LEU A 225 8.29 19.16 19.49
CA LEU A 225 9.15 20.23 19.00
C LEU A 225 8.46 21.61 19.05
N ILE A 226 7.16 21.66 18.72
CA ILE A 226 6.37 22.90 18.76
C ILE A 226 6.17 23.35 20.21
N ARG A 227 5.79 22.44 21.10
CA ARG A 227 5.55 22.74 22.53
C ARG A 227 6.80 23.20 23.25
N SER A 228 7.94 22.53 23.05
CA SER A 228 9.22 22.90 23.69
C SER A 228 9.65 24.31 23.30
N ARG A 229 9.44 24.72 22.05
CA ARG A 229 9.80 26.06 21.58
C ARG A 229 8.87 27.14 22.13
N ALA A 230 7.57 26.86 22.22
CA ALA A 230 6.63 27.77 22.84
C ALA A 230 6.99 28.06 24.31
N GLN A 231 7.39 27.06 25.08
CA GLN A 231 7.84 27.20 26.45
C GLN A 231 9.13 28.05 26.56
N GLN A 232 10.09 27.88 25.66
CA GLN A 232 11.32 28.70 25.63
C GLN A 232 11.05 30.16 25.30
N SER A 233 10.08 30.45 24.41
CA SER A 233 9.71 31.83 24.05
C SER A 233 8.92 32.57 25.14
N VAL A 234 8.30 31.87 26.08
CA VAL A 234 7.60 32.46 27.23
C VAL A 234 8.57 32.71 28.40
N ALA A 235 9.67 31.97 28.44
CA ALA A 235 10.71 32.08 29.50
C ALA A 235 11.84 33.11 29.20
N ALA A 236 11.83 33.65 27.98
CA ALA A 236 12.79 34.66 27.52
C ALA A 236 12.16 36.07 27.47
#